data_7b4231a6f34c8e535ce10d43bb6e0542
#
_entry.id   7b4231a6f34c8e535ce10d43bb6e0542
#
_cell.length_a   1.000
_cell.length_b   1.000
_cell.length_c   1.000
_cell.angle_alpha   90.00
_cell.angle_beta   90.00
_cell.angle_gamma   90.00
#
_symmetry.space_group_name_H-M   'P 1'
#
loop_
_entity.id
_entity.type
_entity.pdbx_description
1 polymer ?
#
loop_
_entity_poly.entity_id
_entity_poly.type
_entity_poly.pdbx_seq_one_letter_code
_entity_poly.pdbx_strand_id
1 'polypeptide(L)'
;MLTEKQIQQIREELDNCKNPIFFFDDDPDGLCAFLLLYRHIKEGHGFVVKTHPRLDARSAPKIEEYNADKVFVLDVAQLEQDFIDASKVPVIWIDHHTPLERANVKYFNPRLAKKDLNVPTTYLCYQVTQKDLWIAALGCIADYYMPDFIDDFKKAYPGMIENEKSIGDIYFNSKLGTLINVFSFCLKG
;
A
#
# COMPACT_ATOMS: atom_id res chain seq x y z
N MET A 1 7.44 -8.88 -7.75
CA MET A 1 7.45 -7.49 -8.25
C MET A 1 6.44 -7.37 -9.37
N LEU A 2 5.91 -6.17 -9.57
CA LEU A 2 5.05 -5.87 -10.71
C LEU A 2 5.87 -5.87 -12.00
N THR A 3 5.24 -6.26 -13.10
CA THR A 3 5.80 -6.10 -14.45
C THR A 3 5.65 -4.66 -14.91
N GLU A 4 6.46 -4.20 -15.88
CA GLU A 4 6.33 -2.86 -16.47
C GLU A 4 4.93 -2.57 -16.98
N LYS A 5 4.26 -3.58 -17.58
CA LYS A 5 2.87 -3.47 -18.02
C LYS A 5 1.91 -3.19 -16.87
N GLN A 6 2.07 -3.88 -15.73
CA GLN A 6 1.24 -3.67 -14.54
C GLN A 6 1.48 -2.30 -13.91
N ILE A 7 2.76 -1.87 -13.83
CA ILE A 7 3.13 -0.54 -13.36
C ILE A 7 2.44 0.54 -14.21
N GLN A 8 2.51 0.40 -15.54
CA GLN A 8 1.87 1.34 -16.45
C GLN A 8 0.33 1.34 -16.30
N GLN A 9 -0.27 0.16 -16.15
CA GLN A 9 -1.72 0.05 -15.91
C GLN A 9 -2.16 0.76 -14.62
N ILE A 10 -1.40 0.61 -13.52
CA ILE A 10 -1.73 1.30 -12.27
C ILE A 10 -1.55 2.82 -12.42
N ARG A 11 -0.51 3.29 -13.12
CA ARG A 11 -0.32 4.72 -13.42
C ARG A 11 -1.51 5.28 -14.22
N GLU A 12 -1.93 4.60 -15.25
CA GLU A 12 -3.10 5.01 -16.05
C GLU A 12 -4.37 5.09 -15.21
N GLU A 13 -4.56 4.16 -14.26
CA GLU A 13 -5.70 4.23 -13.33
C GLU A 13 -5.62 5.43 -12.39
N LEU A 14 -4.43 5.79 -11.92
CA LEU A 14 -4.21 6.95 -11.06
C LEU A 14 -4.37 8.26 -11.84
N ASP A 15 -3.77 8.37 -13.02
CA ASP A 15 -3.77 9.60 -13.81
C ASP A 15 -5.16 9.91 -14.40
N ASN A 16 -6.00 8.87 -14.58
CA ASN A 16 -7.36 8.99 -15.10
C ASN A 16 -8.45 9.06 -14.02
N CYS A 17 -8.11 9.31 -12.76
CA CYS A 17 -9.09 9.59 -11.70
C CYS A 17 -9.01 11.04 -11.23
N LYS A 18 -10.14 11.58 -10.75
CA LYS A 18 -10.23 12.95 -10.26
C LYS A 18 -10.49 13.01 -8.76
N ASN A 19 -11.17 12.01 -8.24
CA ASN A 19 -11.54 11.94 -6.82
C ASN A 19 -11.54 10.49 -6.33
N PRO A 20 -10.38 9.83 -6.27
CA PRO A 20 -10.30 8.45 -5.82
C PRO A 20 -10.54 8.32 -4.31
N ILE A 21 -11.04 7.16 -3.90
CA ILE A 21 -11.07 6.73 -2.51
C ILE A 21 -10.10 5.57 -2.32
N PHE A 22 -9.32 5.64 -1.24
CA PHE A 22 -8.33 4.62 -0.89
C PHE A 22 -8.76 3.92 0.40
N PHE A 23 -8.92 2.62 0.35
CA PHE A 23 -9.06 1.77 1.54
C PHE A 23 -7.73 1.05 1.76
N PHE A 24 -7.16 1.15 2.97
CA PHE A 24 -5.86 0.57 3.29
C PHE A 24 -5.85 -0.06 4.68
N ASP A 25 -5.00 -1.06 4.89
CA ASP A 25 -4.90 -1.76 6.17
C ASP A 25 -4.34 -0.86 7.30
N ASP A 26 -4.64 -1.20 8.56
CA ASP A 26 -4.28 -0.41 9.75
C ASP A 26 -2.85 -0.69 10.25
N ASP A 27 -1.93 -0.87 9.30
CA ASP A 27 -0.51 -1.05 9.58
C ASP A 27 0.38 -0.10 8.74
N PRO A 28 1.69 -0.04 9.02
CA PRO A 28 2.58 0.84 8.27
C PRO A 28 2.74 0.49 6.79
N ASP A 29 2.58 -0.78 6.36
CA ASP A 29 2.63 -1.14 4.94
C ASP A 29 1.43 -0.54 4.19
N GLY A 30 0.22 -0.78 4.67
CA GLY A 30 -1.01 -0.21 4.10
C GLY A 30 -0.99 1.32 4.08
N LEU A 31 -0.58 1.96 5.20
CA LEU A 31 -0.48 3.43 5.28
C LEU A 31 0.55 3.99 4.29
N CYS A 32 1.74 3.40 4.20
CA CYS A 32 2.78 3.88 3.29
C CYS A 32 2.39 3.67 1.83
N ALA A 33 1.75 2.56 1.50
CA ALA A 33 1.18 2.32 0.18
C ALA A 33 0.18 3.42 -0.20
N PHE A 34 -0.76 3.75 0.70
CA PHE A 34 -1.69 4.85 0.52
C PHE A 34 -0.98 6.19 0.32
N LEU A 35 -0.06 6.54 1.21
CA LEU A 35 0.65 7.82 1.14
C LEU A 35 1.44 7.99 -0.16
N LEU A 36 2.07 6.94 -0.67
CA LEU A 36 2.80 6.98 -1.94
C LEU A 36 1.87 7.34 -3.10
N LEU A 37 0.72 6.67 -3.22
CA LEU A 37 -0.24 6.93 -4.29
C LEU A 37 -0.93 8.29 -4.12
N TYR A 38 -1.40 8.62 -2.91
CA TYR A 38 -2.04 9.90 -2.62
C TYR A 38 -1.12 11.09 -2.90
N ARG A 39 0.14 11.04 -2.47
CA ARG A 39 1.11 12.12 -2.71
C ARG A 39 1.52 12.24 -4.18
N HIS A 40 1.36 11.18 -4.96
CA HIS A 40 1.59 11.21 -6.40
C HIS A 40 0.52 12.04 -7.12
N ILE A 41 -0.75 11.83 -6.81
CA ILE A 41 -1.88 12.52 -7.46
C ILE A 41 -2.38 13.75 -6.68
N LYS A 42 -2.20 13.77 -5.35
CA LYS A 42 -2.61 14.86 -4.42
C LYS A 42 -4.14 15.09 -4.37
N GLU A 43 -4.90 14.08 -4.71
CA GLU A 43 -6.37 14.12 -4.73
C GLU A 43 -6.93 12.86 -4.08
N GLY A 44 -8.18 12.94 -3.58
CA GLY A 44 -8.92 11.81 -3.05
C GLY A 44 -8.94 11.71 -1.52
N HIS A 45 -9.46 10.60 -1.00
CA HIS A 45 -9.70 10.36 0.43
C HIS A 45 -9.17 9.01 0.85
N GLY A 46 -8.54 8.94 2.03
CA GLY A 46 -8.03 7.71 2.63
C GLY A 46 -8.90 7.20 3.77
N PHE A 47 -9.15 5.90 3.82
CA PHE A 47 -9.87 5.21 4.89
C PHE A 47 -9.09 4.01 5.38
N VAL A 48 -8.83 3.99 6.68
CA VAL A 48 -8.21 2.84 7.34
C VAL A 48 -9.25 1.73 7.52
N VAL A 49 -8.94 0.53 7.06
CA VAL A 49 -9.73 -0.68 7.29
C VAL A 49 -9.32 -1.25 8.65
N LYS A 50 -10.03 -0.85 9.73
CA LYS A 50 -9.71 -1.26 11.10
C LYS A 50 -10.35 -2.61 11.45
N THR A 51 -9.67 -3.36 12.36
CA THR A 51 -10.20 -4.45 13.20
C THR A 51 -10.42 -5.82 12.59
N HIS A 52 -10.54 -5.98 11.36
CA HIS A 52 -10.36 -7.25 10.63
C HIS A 52 -9.97 -6.83 9.23
N PRO A 53 -8.93 -7.37 8.64
CA PRO A 53 -8.45 -6.99 7.31
C PRO A 53 -9.45 -7.42 6.23
N ARG A 54 -10.72 -7.05 6.43
CA ARG A 54 -11.86 -7.43 5.61
C ARG A 54 -12.64 -6.21 5.17
N LEU A 55 -12.64 -5.96 3.87
CA LEU A 55 -13.43 -4.92 3.25
C LEU A 55 -14.68 -5.53 2.61
N ASP A 56 -15.85 -5.23 3.14
CA ASP A 56 -17.14 -5.75 2.69
C ASP A 56 -18.15 -4.64 2.35
N ALA A 57 -19.35 -5.01 1.91
CA ALA A 57 -20.39 -4.09 1.45
C ALA A 57 -20.76 -2.98 2.44
N ARG A 58 -20.48 -3.14 3.74
CA ARG A 58 -20.73 -2.09 4.75
C ARG A 58 -19.90 -0.83 4.53
N SER A 59 -18.77 -0.96 3.85
CA SER A 59 -17.88 0.16 3.51
C SER A 59 -18.24 0.84 2.19
N ALA A 60 -19.04 0.22 1.34
CA ALA A 60 -19.41 0.76 0.03
C ALA A 60 -20.11 2.13 0.07
N PRO A 61 -20.95 2.46 1.07
CA PRO A 61 -21.55 3.80 1.18
C PRO A 61 -20.54 4.96 1.20
N LYS A 62 -19.30 4.72 1.64
CA LYS A 62 -18.23 5.71 1.60
C LYS A 62 -17.89 6.19 0.19
N ILE A 63 -18.04 5.32 -0.81
CA ILE A 63 -17.79 5.64 -2.21
C ILE A 63 -18.73 6.74 -2.68
N GLU A 64 -20.03 6.64 -2.33
CA GLU A 64 -21.06 7.62 -2.67
C GLU A 64 -20.93 8.90 -1.80
N GLU A 65 -20.67 8.76 -0.51
CA GLU A 65 -20.49 9.88 0.44
C GLU A 65 -19.40 10.85 -0.05
N TYR A 66 -18.32 10.32 -0.59
CA TYR A 66 -17.19 11.12 -1.09
C TYR A 66 -17.23 11.37 -2.61
N ASN A 67 -18.31 10.98 -3.30
CA ASN A 67 -18.43 11.14 -4.76
C ASN A 67 -17.20 10.55 -5.49
N ALA A 68 -16.68 9.44 -5.02
CA ALA A 68 -15.47 8.86 -5.58
C ALA A 68 -15.72 8.32 -6.99
N ASP A 69 -14.79 8.57 -7.90
CA ASP A 69 -14.84 8.08 -9.28
C ASP A 69 -14.04 6.79 -9.46
N LYS A 70 -13.26 6.39 -8.44
CA LYS A 70 -12.45 5.17 -8.44
C LYS A 70 -12.11 4.72 -7.03
N VAL A 71 -11.97 3.42 -6.83
CA VAL A 71 -11.58 2.81 -5.56
C VAL A 71 -10.21 2.16 -5.71
N PHE A 72 -9.29 2.48 -4.80
CA PHE A 72 -8.05 1.75 -4.59
C PHE A 72 -8.10 1.02 -3.25
N VAL A 73 -7.85 -0.29 -3.28
CA VAL A 73 -7.75 -1.13 -2.10
C VAL A 73 -6.29 -1.55 -1.96
N LEU A 74 -5.66 -1.20 -0.85
CA LEU A 74 -4.22 -1.32 -0.65
C LEU A 74 -3.94 -2.16 0.59
N ASP A 75 -3.19 -3.25 0.42
CA ASP A 75 -2.74 -4.10 1.51
C ASP A 75 -3.86 -4.75 2.35
N VAL A 76 -5.05 -4.87 1.80
CA VAL A 76 -6.20 -5.50 2.45
C VAL A 76 -6.27 -6.96 2.02
N ALA A 77 -5.98 -7.88 2.97
CA ALA A 77 -5.92 -9.32 2.72
C ALA A 77 -7.27 -9.92 2.26
N GLN A 78 -8.39 -9.38 2.72
CA GLN A 78 -9.73 -9.88 2.42
C GLN A 78 -10.62 -8.80 1.84
N LEU A 79 -10.59 -8.67 0.52
CA LEU A 79 -11.57 -7.90 -0.24
C LEU A 79 -12.74 -8.83 -0.59
N GLU A 80 -13.93 -8.52 -0.08
CA GLU A 80 -15.10 -9.35 -0.32
C GLU A 80 -15.80 -9.00 -1.64
N GLN A 81 -16.42 -10.01 -2.27
CA GLN A 81 -17.08 -9.82 -3.55
C GLN A 81 -18.27 -8.85 -3.43
N ASP A 82 -18.99 -8.86 -2.31
CA ASP A 82 -20.12 -7.98 -2.06
C ASP A 82 -19.75 -6.49 -2.02
N PHE A 83 -18.53 -6.13 -1.58
CA PHE A 83 -18.01 -4.76 -1.70
C PHE A 83 -17.82 -4.36 -3.17
N ILE A 84 -17.20 -5.26 -3.94
CA ILE A 84 -16.94 -5.02 -5.37
C ILE A 84 -18.26 -4.86 -6.13
N ASP A 85 -19.23 -5.74 -5.85
CA ASP A 85 -20.55 -5.72 -6.49
C ASP A 85 -21.37 -4.48 -6.09
N ALA A 86 -21.19 -3.98 -4.88
CA ALA A 86 -21.82 -2.74 -4.41
C ALA A 86 -21.13 -1.48 -4.97
N SER A 87 -19.89 -1.59 -5.43
CA SER A 87 -19.16 -0.46 -6.04
C SER A 87 -19.70 -0.19 -7.44
N LYS A 88 -20.12 1.05 -7.68
CA LYS A 88 -20.56 1.53 -9.00
C LYS A 88 -19.42 2.11 -9.84
N VAL A 89 -18.21 2.12 -9.28
CA VAL A 89 -17.00 2.65 -9.92
C VAL A 89 -15.90 1.58 -9.96
N PRO A 90 -14.90 1.71 -10.83
CA PRO A 90 -13.82 0.73 -10.94
C PRO A 90 -13.09 0.52 -9.62
N VAL A 91 -12.81 -0.75 -9.27
CA VAL A 91 -12.03 -1.16 -8.10
C VAL A 91 -10.68 -1.67 -8.56
N ILE A 92 -9.62 -1.10 -7.99
CA ILE A 92 -8.22 -1.48 -8.19
C ILE A 92 -7.70 -2.03 -6.86
N TRP A 93 -7.24 -3.27 -6.84
CA TRP A 93 -6.72 -3.93 -5.65
C TRP A 93 -5.23 -4.21 -5.82
N ILE A 94 -4.39 -3.64 -4.96
CA ILE A 94 -2.94 -3.83 -4.91
C ILE A 94 -2.61 -4.46 -3.56
N ASP A 95 -2.07 -5.68 -3.57
CA ASP A 95 -1.92 -6.48 -2.37
C ASP A 95 -0.78 -7.50 -2.51
N HIS A 96 -0.30 -8.04 -1.41
CA HIS A 96 0.75 -9.05 -1.38
C HIS A 96 0.38 -10.32 -0.58
N HIS A 97 -0.78 -10.36 0.02
CA HIS A 97 -1.29 -11.51 0.79
C HIS A 97 -1.61 -12.71 -0.10
N THR A 98 -2.06 -13.81 0.49
CA THR A 98 -2.52 -14.97 -0.28
C THR A 98 -3.63 -14.56 -1.25
N PRO A 99 -3.45 -14.76 -2.56
CA PRO A 99 -4.41 -14.30 -3.55
C PRO A 99 -5.79 -14.93 -3.39
N LEU A 100 -6.83 -14.11 -3.55
CA LEU A 100 -8.22 -14.51 -3.61
C LEU A 100 -8.77 -14.26 -5.01
N GLU A 101 -9.62 -15.17 -5.49
CA GLU A 101 -10.33 -14.96 -6.75
C GLU A 101 -11.55 -14.06 -6.52
N ARG A 102 -11.60 -12.94 -7.25
CA ARG A 102 -12.72 -11.99 -7.25
C ARG A 102 -13.03 -11.55 -8.67
N ALA A 103 -14.31 -11.38 -8.97
CA ALA A 103 -14.77 -10.86 -10.26
C ALA A 103 -14.81 -9.33 -10.27
N ASN A 104 -14.72 -8.73 -11.47
CA ASN A 104 -14.92 -7.28 -11.69
C ASN A 104 -13.95 -6.37 -10.90
N VAL A 105 -12.73 -6.82 -10.64
CA VAL A 105 -11.67 -6.07 -9.97
C VAL A 105 -10.37 -6.15 -10.77
N LYS A 106 -9.61 -5.05 -10.84
CA LYS A 106 -8.23 -5.06 -11.35
C LYS A 106 -7.29 -5.41 -10.21
N TYR A 107 -6.88 -6.66 -10.14
CA TYR A 107 -6.06 -7.19 -9.04
C TYR A 107 -4.60 -7.28 -9.42
N PHE A 108 -3.75 -6.63 -8.63
CA PHE A 108 -2.29 -6.60 -8.76
C PHE A 108 -1.67 -7.22 -7.52
N ASN A 109 -1.22 -8.47 -7.65
CA ASN A 109 -0.57 -9.22 -6.58
C ASN A 109 0.58 -10.05 -7.18
N PRO A 110 1.82 -9.90 -6.70
CA PRO A 110 2.98 -10.63 -7.23
C PRO A 110 2.88 -12.16 -7.03
N ARG A 111 2.11 -12.62 -6.03
CA ARG A 111 1.91 -14.05 -5.77
C ARG A 111 1.06 -14.75 -6.83
N LEU A 112 0.31 -14.01 -7.64
CA LEU A 112 -0.37 -14.58 -8.82
C LEU A 112 0.63 -15.15 -9.83
N ALA A 113 1.82 -14.55 -9.94
CA ALA A 113 2.89 -15.05 -10.80
C ALA A 113 3.78 -16.10 -10.11
N LYS A 114 4.06 -15.91 -8.81
CA LYS A 114 4.92 -16.81 -8.04
C LYS A 114 4.48 -16.81 -6.56
N LYS A 115 3.94 -17.93 -6.08
CA LYS A 115 3.30 -18.07 -4.74
C LYS A 115 4.17 -17.63 -3.56
N ASP A 116 5.47 -17.82 -3.64
CA ASP A 116 6.41 -17.54 -2.53
C ASP A 116 6.96 -16.10 -2.54
N LEU A 117 6.50 -15.25 -3.46
CA LEU A 117 6.90 -13.85 -3.47
C LEU A 117 6.24 -13.12 -2.30
N ASN A 118 7.08 -12.61 -1.38
CA ASN A 118 6.65 -11.73 -0.30
C ASN A 118 7.25 -10.34 -0.54
N VAL A 119 6.50 -9.49 -1.23
CA VAL A 119 6.91 -8.12 -1.58
C VAL A 119 5.83 -7.19 -1.07
N PRO A 120 6.10 -6.30 -0.09
CA PRO A 120 5.08 -5.48 0.55
C PRO A 120 4.35 -4.57 -0.43
N THR A 121 3.11 -4.24 -0.12
CA THR A 121 2.27 -3.37 -0.95
C THR A 121 2.90 -1.98 -1.12
N THR A 122 3.58 -1.48 -0.09
CA THR A 122 4.40 -0.25 -0.20
C THR A 122 5.42 -0.33 -1.33
N TYR A 123 6.16 -1.45 -1.45
CA TYR A 123 7.14 -1.59 -2.53
C TYR A 123 6.47 -1.59 -3.91
N LEU A 124 5.31 -2.27 -4.05
CA LEU A 124 4.54 -2.27 -5.28
C LEU A 124 4.09 -0.85 -5.67
N CYS A 125 3.61 -0.07 -4.71
CA CYS A 125 3.22 1.32 -4.91
C CYS A 125 4.43 2.21 -5.21
N TYR A 126 5.59 1.95 -4.59
CA TYR A 126 6.83 2.66 -4.91
C TYR A 126 7.32 2.38 -6.34
N GLN A 127 7.18 1.15 -6.86
CA GLN A 127 7.47 0.86 -8.27
C GLN A 127 6.65 1.75 -9.22
N VAL A 128 5.42 2.10 -8.83
CA VAL A 128 4.54 2.97 -9.62
C VAL A 128 4.98 4.44 -9.55
N THR A 129 5.24 4.95 -8.36
CA THR A 129 5.43 6.40 -8.13
C THR A 129 6.86 6.87 -8.29
N GLN A 130 7.84 6.04 -7.90
CA GLN A 130 9.29 6.35 -7.86
C GLN A 130 9.61 7.66 -7.10
N LYS A 131 8.80 7.99 -6.09
CA LYS A 131 8.92 9.21 -5.27
C LYS A 131 8.80 8.87 -3.79
N ASP A 132 9.17 9.83 -2.93
CA ASP A 132 9.05 9.70 -1.47
C ASP A 132 9.76 8.45 -0.91
N LEU A 133 11.03 8.31 -1.24
CA LEU A 133 11.89 7.18 -0.87
C LEU A 133 11.84 6.82 0.62
N TRP A 134 11.65 7.82 1.51
CA TRP A 134 11.55 7.59 2.95
C TRP A 134 10.26 6.87 3.35
N ILE A 135 9.14 7.16 2.68
CA ILE A 135 7.87 6.44 2.89
C ILE A 135 8.02 5.00 2.43
N ALA A 136 8.63 4.81 1.25
CA ALA A 136 8.89 3.48 0.71
C ALA A 136 9.77 2.63 1.64
N ALA A 137 10.87 3.21 2.16
CA ALA A 137 11.75 2.51 3.09
C ALA A 137 11.03 2.15 4.40
N LEU A 138 10.22 3.07 4.94
CA LEU A 138 9.47 2.86 6.17
C LEU A 138 8.52 1.66 6.06
N GLY A 139 7.64 1.64 5.04
CA GLY A 139 6.67 0.55 4.87
C GLY A 139 7.36 -0.77 4.56
N CYS A 140 8.40 -0.78 3.70
CA CYS A 140 9.15 -2.00 3.41
C CYS A 140 9.79 -2.62 4.65
N ILE A 141 10.48 -1.84 5.47
CA ILE A 141 11.11 -2.34 6.71
C ILE A 141 10.06 -2.75 7.74
N ALA A 142 8.94 -2.06 7.81
CA ALA A 142 7.84 -2.41 8.70
C ALA A 142 7.28 -3.81 8.39
N ASP A 143 7.21 -4.18 7.12
CA ASP A 143 6.77 -5.50 6.66
C ASP A 143 7.94 -6.52 6.52
N TYR A 144 9.05 -6.28 7.21
CA TYR A 144 10.23 -7.14 7.21
C TYR A 144 10.80 -7.44 5.81
N TYR A 145 10.71 -6.48 4.92
CA TYR A 145 11.29 -6.56 3.57
C TYR A 145 12.47 -5.60 3.42
N MET A 146 13.63 -6.13 3.00
CA MET A 146 14.81 -5.32 2.69
C MET A 146 14.74 -4.87 1.22
N PRO A 147 14.40 -3.59 0.95
CA PRO A 147 14.30 -3.13 -0.42
C PRO A 147 15.68 -2.93 -1.06
N ASP A 148 15.74 -3.10 -2.37
CA ASP A 148 16.96 -2.94 -3.18
C ASP A 148 17.50 -1.49 -3.18
N PHE A 149 16.64 -0.51 -2.90
CA PHE A 149 17.01 0.90 -2.79
C PHE A 149 17.48 1.32 -1.37
N ILE A 150 17.71 0.40 -0.44
CA ILE A 150 18.05 0.75 0.96
C ILE A 150 19.34 1.57 1.06
N ASP A 151 20.32 1.33 0.21
CA ASP A 151 21.57 2.09 0.19
C ASP A 151 21.37 3.53 -0.31
N ASP A 152 20.45 3.74 -1.24
CA ASP A 152 20.07 5.08 -1.69
C ASP A 152 19.28 5.83 -0.62
N PHE A 153 18.44 5.11 0.15
CA PHE A 153 17.80 5.68 1.33
C PHE A 153 18.83 6.13 2.38
N LYS A 154 19.83 5.31 2.71
CA LYS A 154 20.91 5.68 3.67
C LYS A 154 21.68 6.92 3.23
N LYS A 155 21.93 7.07 1.93
CA LYS A 155 22.60 8.26 1.37
C LYS A 155 21.72 9.50 1.44
N ALA A 156 20.43 9.37 1.13
CA ALA A 156 19.48 10.49 1.12
C ALA A 156 19.08 10.95 2.53
N TYR A 157 19.07 10.02 3.50
CA TYR A 157 18.64 10.26 4.89
C TYR A 157 19.71 9.77 5.88
N PRO A 158 20.89 10.43 5.93
CA PRO A 158 21.97 10.02 6.83
C PRO A 158 21.54 10.07 8.30
N GLY A 159 21.93 9.07 9.07
CA GLY A 159 21.58 8.94 10.48
C GLY A 159 20.22 8.30 10.78
N MET A 160 19.43 7.94 9.76
CA MET A 160 18.21 7.15 9.95
C MET A 160 18.50 5.66 10.14
N ILE A 161 19.51 5.15 9.45
CA ILE A 161 20.11 3.81 9.58
C ILE A 161 21.62 4.03 9.58
N GLU A 162 22.32 3.63 10.64
CA GLU A 162 23.77 3.87 10.77
C GLU A 162 24.58 2.57 10.64
N ASN A 163 24.56 1.74 11.69
CA ASN A 163 25.38 0.54 11.78
C ASN A 163 24.57 -0.76 11.62
N GLU A 164 23.27 -0.64 11.54
CA GLU A 164 22.33 -1.76 11.47
C GLU A 164 22.48 -2.48 10.14
N LYS A 165 22.58 -3.82 10.20
CA LYS A 165 22.88 -4.67 9.04
C LYS A 165 21.74 -5.60 8.66
N SER A 166 20.91 -5.98 9.60
CA SER A 166 19.76 -6.85 9.35
C SER A 166 18.45 -6.06 9.43
N ILE A 167 17.38 -6.59 8.85
CA ILE A 167 16.04 -5.97 8.91
C ILE A 167 15.60 -5.83 10.38
N GLY A 168 15.74 -6.89 11.18
CA GLY A 168 15.40 -6.84 12.59
C GLY A 168 16.21 -5.81 13.37
N ASP A 169 17.50 -5.66 13.04
CA ASP A 169 18.36 -4.67 13.64
C ASP A 169 17.92 -3.24 13.27
N ILE A 170 17.63 -3.00 12.00
CA ILE A 170 17.05 -1.74 11.53
C ILE A 170 15.72 -1.45 12.24
N TYR A 171 14.82 -2.42 12.29
CA TYR A 171 13.50 -2.26 12.90
C TYR A 171 13.57 -1.89 14.40
N PHE A 172 14.45 -2.54 15.17
CA PHE A 172 14.46 -2.37 16.62
C PHE A 172 15.45 -1.31 17.12
N ASN A 173 16.53 -1.02 16.38
CA ASN A 173 17.64 -0.22 16.91
C ASN A 173 17.90 1.09 16.14
N SER A 174 17.25 1.30 14.96
CA SER A 174 17.44 2.51 14.17
C SER A 174 16.42 3.61 14.47
N LYS A 175 16.68 4.83 14.00
CA LYS A 175 15.70 5.92 14.02
C LYS A 175 14.54 5.64 13.06
N LEU A 176 14.79 4.93 11.96
CA LEU A 176 13.73 4.47 11.06
C LEU A 176 12.77 3.52 11.78
N GLY A 177 13.30 2.58 12.58
CA GLY A 177 12.50 1.70 13.41
C GLY A 177 11.66 2.44 14.46
N THR A 178 12.23 3.48 15.06
CA THR A 178 11.48 4.37 15.98
C THR A 178 10.30 5.03 15.24
N LEU A 179 10.52 5.50 14.02
CA LEU A 179 9.47 6.12 13.20
C LEU A 179 8.38 5.10 12.80
N ILE A 180 8.75 3.86 12.46
CA ILE A 180 7.81 2.77 12.19
C ILE A 180 6.90 2.54 13.41
N ASN A 181 7.46 2.49 14.62
CA ASN A 181 6.67 2.33 15.83
C ASN A 181 5.68 3.49 16.05
N VAL A 182 6.12 4.74 15.82
CA VAL A 182 5.23 5.92 15.90
C VAL A 182 4.05 5.76 14.94
N PHE A 183 4.27 5.39 13.67
CA PHE A 183 3.20 5.17 12.70
C PHE A 183 2.27 4.04 13.13
N SER A 184 2.81 2.93 13.61
CA SER A 184 2.02 1.79 14.12
C SER A 184 1.09 2.21 15.28
N PHE A 185 1.60 3.01 16.22
CA PHE A 185 0.79 3.52 17.33
C PHE A 185 -0.29 4.51 16.88
N CYS A 186 0.03 5.42 15.95
CA CYS A 186 -0.94 6.40 15.43
C CYS A 186 -2.11 5.72 14.70
N LEU A 187 -1.88 4.58 14.04
CA LEU A 187 -2.93 3.84 13.34
C LEU A 187 -3.87 3.11 14.29
N LYS A 188 -3.37 2.66 15.45
CA LYS A 188 -4.11 1.82 16.41
C LYS A 188 -4.75 2.61 17.56
N GLY A 189 -4.51 3.93 17.62
CA GLY A 189 -5.00 4.86 18.65
C GLY A 189 -6.49 5.19 18.63
#